data_c7a67ce13106941beddd906e32c9ed09
#
_entry.id   c7a67ce13106941beddd906e32c9ed09
#
_cell.length_a   1.000
_cell.length_b   1.000
_cell.length_c   1.000
_cell.angle_alpha   90.00
_cell.angle_beta   90.00
_cell.angle_gamma   90.00
#
_symmetry.space_group_name_H-M   'P 1'
#
loop_
_entity.id
_entity.type
_entity.pdbx_description
1 polymer ?
#
loop_
_entity_poly.entity_id
_entity_poly.type
_entity_poly.pdbx_seq_one_letter_code
_entity_poly.pdbx_strand_id
1 'polypeptide(L)'
;MPRPTELAHDLVDRVVRPRDVVVDATVGNGHDTEVLARLAGPAGRVIGFDVQAEAIEATRRRLEGIEGLAEVELFCESHAGLAGRVPEGLAAVMFNLGYLPGGDHAVITGTAETLTALKAAWERLRAGGLITVVCYPGHAGGDEEAAAVTGWAEGLGAGAQVVRYGILGTKKPGPVLIAVVK
;
A
#
# COMPACT_ATOMS: atom_id res chain seq x y z
N MET A 1 -6.58 -18.63 9.40
CA MET A 1 -5.54 -17.99 8.57
C MET A 1 -6.06 -16.61 8.18
N PRO A 2 -5.31 -15.54 8.46
CA PRO A 2 -5.74 -14.18 8.11
C PRO A 2 -5.84 -14.00 6.60
N ARG A 3 -6.68 -13.07 6.16
CA ARG A 3 -6.67 -12.62 4.77
C ARG A 3 -5.38 -11.85 4.47
N PRO A 4 -4.90 -11.80 3.23
CA PRO A 4 -3.70 -11.03 2.86
C PRO A 4 -3.71 -9.57 3.35
N THR A 5 -4.85 -8.88 3.27
CA THR A 5 -5.03 -7.51 3.78
C THR A 5 -4.91 -7.43 5.31
N GLU A 6 -5.50 -8.39 6.04
CA GLU A 6 -5.38 -8.46 7.50
C GLU A 6 -3.92 -8.69 7.92
N LEU A 7 -3.23 -9.60 7.23
CA LEU A 7 -1.81 -9.84 7.50
C LEU A 7 -0.95 -8.60 7.17
N ALA A 8 -1.28 -7.84 6.12
CA ALA A 8 -0.60 -6.59 5.81
C ALA A 8 -0.73 -5.59 6.98
N HIS A 9 -1.94 -5.43 7.55
CA HIS A 9 -2.17 -4.59 8.73
C HIS A 9 -1.38 -5.08 9.95
N ASP A 10 -1.37 -6.39 10.23
CA ASP A 10 -0.60 -6.97 11.33
C ASP A 10 0.92 -6.71 11.20
N LEU A 11 1.43 -6.70 9.95
CA LEU A 11 2.84 -6.43 9.69
C LEU A 11 3.19 -4.96 9.87
N VAL A 12 2.34 -4.03 9.39
CA VAL A 12 2.60 -2.59 9.59
C VAL A 12 2.49 -2.18 11.06
N ASP A 13 1.58 -2.79 11.84
CA ASP A 13 1.48 -2.57 13.30
C ASP A 13 2.78 -2.92 14.04
N ARG A 14 3.51 -3.92 13.56
CA ARG A 14 4.81 -4.32 14.12
C ARG A 14 5.93 -3.34 13.81
N VAL A 15 5.83 -2.57 12.72
CA VAL A 15 6.91 -1.73 12.20
C VAL A 15 6.68 -0.25 12.47
N VAL A 16 5.45 0.23 12.28
CA VAL A 16 5.10 1.65 12.43
C VAL A 16 5.08 2.04 13.90
N ARG A 17 5.61 3.21 14.19
CA ARG A 17 5.67 3.80 15.53
C ARG A 17 5.06 5.19 15.51
N PRO A 18 4.59 5.71 16.66
CA PRO A 18 4.17 7.10 16.76
C PRO A 18 5.25 8.06 16.22
N ARG A 19 4.81 9.08 15.47
CA ARG A 19 5.62 10.10 14.77
C ARG A 19 6.24 9.62 13.43
N ASP A 20 6.01 8.38 13.01
CA ASP A 20 6.50 7.91 11.71
C ASP A 20 5.78 8.60 10.54
N VAL A 21 6.48 8.65 9.41
CA VAL A 21 5.90 8.98 8.10
C VAL A 21 5.63 7.68 7.35
N VAL A 22 4.39 7.52 6.91
CA VAL A 22 3.91 6.33 6.24
C VAL A 22 3.12 6.69 4.97
N VAL A 23 2.99 5.74 4.06
CA VAL A 23 2.33 5.98 2.78
C VAL A 23 1.24 4.94 2.52
N ASP A 24 0.08 5.40 2.07
CA ASP A 24 -0.96 4.59 1.43
C ASP A 24 -0.95 4.91 -0.06
N ALA A 25 -0.40 4.02 -0.86
CA ALA A 25 -0.24 4.22 -2.29
C ALA A 25 -1.52 3.97 -3.11
N THR A 26 -2.60 3.49 -2.46
CA THR A 26 -3.88 3.10 -3.09
C THR A 26 -5.01 3.33 -2.10
N VAL A 27 -5.29 4.58 -1.81
CA VAL A 27 -6.16 5.05 -0.71
C VAL A 27 -7.55 4.40 -0.73
N GLY A 28 -8.20 4.31 -1.89
CA GLY A 28 -9.50 3.70 -2.04
C GLY A 28 -10.54 4.25 -1.06
N ASN A 29 -11.18 3.36 -0.31
CA ASN A 29 -12.17 3.73 0.71
C ASN A 29 -11.54 4.11 2.07
N GLY A 30 -10.21 4.26 2.16
CA GLY A 30 -9.48 4.78 3.31
C GLY A 30 -9.27 3.81 4.46
N HIS A 31 -9.47 2.51 4.26
CA HIS A 31 -9.27 1.51 5.32
C HIS A 31 -7.80 1.41 5.75
N ASP A 32 -6.89 1.31 4.77
CA ASP A 32 -5.45 1.23 5.01
C ASP A 32 -4.93 2.58 5.53
N THR A 33 -5.42 3.69 4.97
CA THR A 33 -5.12 5.06 5.44
C THR A 33 -5.49 5.23 6.92
N GLU A 34 -6.67 4.77 7.36
CA GLU A 34 -7.12 4.86 8.75
C GLU A 34 -6.19 4.05 9.69
N VAL A 35 -5.84 2.83 9.31
CA VAL A 35 -4.91 1.99 10.09
C VAL A 35 -3.56 2.69 10.25
N LEU A 36 -2.97 3.18 9.15
CA LEU A 36 -1.71 3.90 9.17
C LEU A 36 -1.77 5.16 10.03
N ALA A 37 -2.87 5.94 9.93
CA ALA A 37 -3.04 7.17 10.69
C ALA A 37 -3.17 6.94 12.21
N ARG A 38 -3.83 5.84 12.61
CA ARG A 38 -3.90 5.43 14.02
C ARG A 38 -2.54 5.03 14.56
N LEU A 39 -1.77 4.25 13.79
CA LEU A 39 -0.46 3.75 14.21
C LEU A 39 0.58 4.87 14.31
N ALA A 40 0.62 5.76 13.33
CA ALA A 40 1.54 6.90 13.32
C ALA A 40 1.18 7.96 14.38
N GLY A 41 -0.10 8.03 14.78
CA GLY A 41 -0.59 8.91 15.85
C GLY A 41 -0.45 10.40 15.55
N PRO A 42 -0.88 11.30 16.46
CA PRO A 42 -1.10 12.72 16.15
C PRO A 42 0.17 13.51 15.82
N ALA A 43 1.34 12.97 16.05
CA ALA A 43 2.62 13.57 15.65
C ALA A 43 3.27 12.89 14.42
N GLY A 44 2.59 11.90 13.84
CA GLY A 44 2.98 11.22 12.60
C GLY A 44 2.33 11.84 11.37
N ARG A 45 2.63 11.26 10.20
CA ARG A 45 2.10 11.71 8.92
C ARG A 45 1.78 10.55 8.00
N VAL A 46 0.61 10.61 7.37
CA VAL A 46 0.21 9.70 6.28
C VAL A 46 0.15 10.48 4.99
N ILE A 47 0.75 9.94 3.94
CA ILE A 47 0.68 10.49 2.58
C ILE A 47 -0.07 9.46 1.74
N GLY A 48 -1.21 9.85 1.17
CA GLY A 48 -2.09 8.95 0.42
C GLY A 48 -2.23 9.34 -1.03
N PHE A 49 -2.33 8.33 -1.92
CA PHE A 49 -2.50 8.49 -3.36
C PHE A 49 -3.68 7.71 -3.88
N ASP A 50 -4.51 8.34 -4.70
CA ASP A 50 -5.52 7.67 -5.52
C ASP A 50 -5.81 8.52 -6.76
N VAL A 51 -6.07 7.87 -7.89
CA VAL A 51 -6.43 8.58 -9.13
C VAL A 51 -7.91 8.98 -9.17
N GLN A 52 -8.73 8.40 -8.30
CA GLN A 52 -10.18 8.64 -8.25
C GLN A 52 -10.52 9.67 -7.17
N ALA A 53 -11.12 10.78 -7.56
CA ALA A 53 -11.56 11.82 -6.62
C ALA A 53 -12.56 11.30 -5.58
N GLU A 54 -13.41 10.34 -5.98
CA GLU A 54 -14.39 9.67 -5.10
C GLU A 54 -13.71 8.90 -3.96
N ALA A 55 -12.55 8.26 -4.23
CA ALA A 55 -11.74 7.58 -3.24
C ALA A 55 -11.18 8.58 -2.21
N ILE A 56 -10.63 9.69 -2.68
CA ILE A 56 -10.13 10.77 -1.83
C ILE A 56 -11.24 11.31 -0.91
N GLU A 57 -12.43 11.59 -1.46
CA GLU A 57 -13.56 12.10 -0.68
C GLU A 57 -14.14 11.04 0.28
N ALA A 58 -14.18 9.77 -0.12
CA ALA A 58 -14.60 8.67 0.77
C ALA A 58 -13.66 8.55 1.97
N THR A 59 -12.34 8.66 1.73
CA THR A 59 -11.34 8.61 2.79
C THR A 59 -11.42 9.81 3.71
N ARG A 60 -11.59 11.03 3.21
CA ARG A 60 -11.81 12.22 4.05
C ARG A 60 -13.00 12.03 4.98
N ARG A 61 -14.15 11.57 4.46
CA ARG A 61 -15.34 11.28 5.26
C ARG A 61 -15.10 10.17 6.30
N ARG A 62 -14.32 9.14 5.95
CA ARG A 62 -13.99 8.06 6.88
C ARG A 62 -13.19 8.57 8.08
N LEU A 63 -12.27 9.48 7.86
CA LEU A 63 -11.38 9.99 8.90
C LEU A 63 -12.00 11.14 9.72
N GLU A 64 -13.09 11.72 9.25
CA GLU A 64 -13.76 12.84 9.90
C GLU A 64 -14.21 12.48 11.32
N GLY A 65 -13.89 13.34 12.27
CA GLY A 65 -14.28 13.20 13.69
C GLY A 65 -13.51 12.13 14.46
N ILE A 66 -12.52 11.45 13.86
CA ILE A 66 -11.66 10.52 14.58
C ILE A 66 -10.51 11.31 15.22
N GLU A 67 -10.45 11.29 16.53
CA GLU A 67 -9.38 11.93 17.28
C GLU A 67 -8.10 11.09 17.35
N GLY A 68 -6.95 11.73 17.53
CA GLY A 68 -5.66 11.07 17.75
C GLY A 68 -5.01 10.49 16.51
N LEU A 69 -5.52 10.80 15.32
CA LEU A 69 -4.92 10.39 14.05
C LEU A 69 -3.67 11.23 13.71
N ALA A 70 -2.80 10.66 12.88
CA ALA A 70 -1.74 11.38 12.20
C ALA A 70 -2.31 12.45 11.25
N GLU A 71 -1.49 13.44 10.90
CA GLU A 71 -1.79 14.32 9.77
C GLU A 71 -1.89 13.50 8.48
N VAL A 72 -3.00 13.65 7.75
CA VAL A 72 -3.25 12.90 6.52
C VAL A 72 -3.30 13.86 5.33
N GLU A 73 -2.37 13.69 4.41
CA GLU A 73 -2.28 14.42 3.15
C GLU A 73 -2.65 13.50 1.98
N LEU A 74 -3.71 13.84 1.26
CA LEU A 74 -4.26 13.03 0.18
C LEU A 74 -4.07 13.71 -1.17
N PHE A 75 -3.49 12.98 -2.13
CA PHE A 75 -3.24 13.40 -3.49
C PHE A 75 -4.15 12.65 -4.47
N CYS A 76 -4.95 13.39 -5.24
CA CYS A 76 -5.73 12.83 -6.34
C CYS A 76 -4.84 12.68 -7.58
N GLU A 77 -3.86 11.77 -7.52
CA GLU A 77 -2.90 11.49 -8.59
C GLU A 77 -2.39 10.05 -8.49
N SER A 78 -1.76 9.56 -9.55
CA SER A 78 -1.15 8.23 -9.56
C SER A 78 -0.01 8.12 -8.55
N HIS A 79 0.06 6.99 -7.84
CA HIS A 79 1.18 6.65 -6.97
C HIS A 79 2.55 6.64 -7.70
N ALA A 80 2.57 6.61 -9.03
CA ALA A 80 3.81 6.80 -9.80
C ALA A 80 4.51 8.13 -9.47
N GLY A 81 3.75 9.14 -9.01
CA GLY A 81 4.27 10.43 -8.53
C GLY A 81 4.89 10.41 -7.12
N LEU A 82 4.89 9.28 -6.43
CA LEU A 82 5.33 9.11 -5.04
C LEU A 82 6.69 9.77 -4.77
N ALA A 83 7.68 9.57 -5.63
CA ALA A 83 9.02 10.14 -5.46
C ALA A 83 9.06 11.66 -5.26
N GLY A 84 8.11 12.39 -5.84
CA GLY A 84 8.02 13.85 -5.74
C GLY A 84 7.27 14.38 -4.51
N ARG A 85 6.61 13.49 -3.76
CA ARG A 85 5.71 13.86 -2.65
C ARG A 85 6.19 13.39 -1.28
N VAL A 86 7.01 12.36 -1.22
CA VAL A 86 7.39 11.74 0.06
C VAL A 86 8.82 12.08 0.45
N PRO A 87 9.10 12.23 1.75
CA PRO A 87 10.46 12.40 2.26
C PRO A 87 11.24 11.07 2.25
N GLU A 88 12.52 11.14 2.59
CA GLU A 88 13.32 9.98 2.99
C GLU A 88 12.90 9.47 4.38
N GLY A 89 13.17 8.20 4.66
CA GLY A 89 12.99 7.62 5.99
C GLY A 89 11.58 7.12 6.26
N LEU A 90 10.83 6.74 5.23
CA LEU A 90 9.50 6.13 5.38
C LEU A 90 9.56 4.89 6.26
N ALA A 91 8.61 4.75 7.17
CA ALA A 91 8.48 3.56 8.02
C ALA A 91 7.74 2.43 7.31
N ALA A 92 6.67 2.75 6.60
CA ALA A 92 5.89 1.78 5.85
C ALA A 92 5.25 2.40 4.61
N VAL A 93 5.08 1.58 3.57
CA VAL A 93 4.30 1.90 2.36
C VAL A 93 3.36 0.73 2.07
N MET A 94 2.06 1.01 1.96
CA MET A 94 1.05 0.02 1.64
C MET A 94 0.53 0.21 0.21
N PHE A 95 0.38 -0.91 -0.50
CA PHE A 95 -0.29 -1.00 -1.79
C PHE A 95 -1.39 -2.06 -1.70
N ASN A 96 -2.59 -1.71 -2.12
CA ASN A 96 -3.71 -2.62 -2.27
C ASN A 96 -4.20 -2.51 -3.73
N LEU A 97 -3.56 -3.30 -4.60
CA LEU A 97 -3.68 -3.17 -6.05
C LEU A 97 -5.03 -3.69 -6.56
N GLY A 98 -5.43 -3.24 -7.75
CA GLY A 98 -6.68 -3.65 -8.38
C GLY A 98 -7.61 -2.46 -8.67
N TYR A 99 -8.89 -2.60 -8.38
CA TYR A 99 -9.91 -1.58 -8.61
C TYR A 99 -10.57 -1.14 -7.30
N LEU A 100 -11.12 0.08 -7.29
CA LEU A 100 -11.87 0.60 -6.15
C LEU A 100 -13.18 -0.19 -5.96
N PRO A 101 -13.40 -0.88 -4.83
CA PRO A 101 -14.66 -1.56 -4.56
C PRO A 101 -15.84 -0.58 -4.58
N GLY A 102 -16.79 -0.81 -5.49
CA GLY A 102 -17.94 0.08 -5.72
C GLY A 102 -17.68 1.26 -6.65
N GLY A 103 -16.46 1.41 -7.18
CA GLY A 103 -16.08 2.40 -8.17
C GLY A 103 -16.12 1.86 -9.61
N ASP A 104 -15.51 2.61 -10.54
CA ASP A 104 -15.38 2.19 -11.94
C ASP A 104 -14.32 1.07 -12.05
N HIS A 105 -14.77 -0.15 -12.36
CA HIS A 105 -13.90 -1.32 -12.55
C HIS A 105 -13.00 -1.23 -13.80
N ALA A 106 -13.18 -0.23 -14.66
CA ALA A 106 -12.28 0.04 -15.77
C ALA A 106 -11.00 0.79 -15.31
N VAL A 107 -11.05 1.41 -14.14
CA VAL A 107 -9.89 2.08 -13.52
C VAL A 107 -9.20 1.08 -12.61
N ILE A 108 -8.12 0.48 -13.10
CA ILE A 108 -7.27 -0.47 -12.39
C ILE A 108 -5.85 0.09 -12.26
N THR A 109 -5.09 -0.40 -11.29
CA THR A 109 -3.67 -0.08 -11.17
C THR A 109 -2.90 -0.56 -12.40
N GLY A 110 -1.98 0.27 -12.89
CA GLY A 110 -1.15 -0.08 -14.05
C GLY A 110 0.19 -0.65 -13.60
N THR A 111 0.61 -1.81 -14.15
CA THR A 111 1.86 -2.49 -13.78
C THR A 111 3.07 -1.57 -13.84
N ALA A 112 3.20 -0.74 -14.88
CA ALA A 112 4.34 0.18 -15.03
C ALA A 112 4.35 1.28 -13.95
N GLU A 113 3.19 1.81 -13.60
CA GLU A 113 3.02 2.82 -12.54
C GLU A 113 3.31 2.22 -11.17
N THR A 114 2.81 1.00 -10.91
CA THR A 114 3.08 0.24 -9.69
C THR A 114 4.58 0.00 -9.50
N LEU A 115 5.29 -0.48 -10.53
CA LEU A 115 6.74 -0.71 -10.45
C LEU A 115 7.53 0.59 -10.23
N THR A 116 7.09 1.70 -10.85
CA THR A 116 7.69 3.03 -10.63
C THR A 116 7.55 3.46 -9.17
N ALA A 117 6.36 3.32 -8.60
CA ALA A 117 6.08 3.66 -7.21
C ALA A 117 6.83 2.76 -6.23
N LEU A 118 6.89 1.44 -6.49
CA LEU A 118 7.62 0.48 -5.66
C LEU A 118 9.11 0.79 -5.60
N LYS A 119 9.72 1.14 -6.74
CA LYS A 119 11.12 1.58 -6.78
C LYS A 119 11.34 2.82 -5.93
N ALA A 120 10.51 3.84 -6.09
CA ALA A 120 10.60 5.07 -5.31
C ALA A 120 10.36 4.81 -3.81
N ALA A 121 9.39 3.97 -3.46
CA ALA A 121 9.12 3.56 -2.08
C ALA A 121 10.33 2.86 -1.45
N TRP A 122 10.95 1.92 -2.18
CA TRP A 122 12.15 1.23 -1.71
C TRP A 122 13.32 2.17 -1.46
N GLU A 123 13.59 3.09 -2.37
CA GLU A 123 14.63 4.10 -2.22
C GLU A 123 14.42 4.93 -0.96
N ARG A 124 13.19 5.39 -0.68
CA ARG A 124 12.80 6.26 0.44
C ARG A 124 12.59 5.53 1.77
N LEU A 125 12.50 4.21 1.76
CA LEU A 125 12.25 3.40 2.96
C LEU A 125 13.48 3.45 3.89
N ARG A 126 13.25 3.61 5.19
CA ARG A 126 14.31 3.48 6.21
C ARG A 126 14.77 2.03 6.38
N ALA A 127 15.91 1.81 6.99
CA ALA A 127 16.32 0.48 7.46
C ALA A 127 15.29 -0.07 8.47
N GLY A 128 14.88 -1.33 8.30
CA GLY A 128 13.79 -1.96 9.05
C GLY A 128 12.38 -1.47 8.66
N GLY A 129 12.27 -0.64 7.64
CA GLY A 129 10.97 -0.23 7.08
C GLY A 129 10.33 -1.33 6.24
N LEU A 130 9.03 -1.21 5.98
CA LEU A 130 8.20 -2.25 5.38
C LEU A 130 7.44 -1.72 4.14
N ILE A 131 7.45 -2.48 3.06
CA ILE A 131 6.49 -2.34 1.96
C ILE A 131 5.57 -3.54 1.97
N THR A 132 4.25 -3.32 1.93
CA THR A 132 3.25 -4.37 1.71
C THR A 132 2.53 -4.14 0.40
N VAL A 133 2.37 -5.20 -0.39
CA VAL A 133 1.65 -5.16 -1.67
C VAL A 133 0.65 -6.29 -1.70
N VAL A 134 -0.64 -5.97 -1.65
CA VAL A 134 -1.71 -6.94 -1.87
C VAL A 134 -2.07 -6.91 -3.35
N CYS A 135 -1.85 -8.02 -4.04
CA CYS A 135 -2.18 -8.22 -5.45
C CYS A 135 -3.42 -9.11 -5.57
N TYR A 136 -4.23 -8.85 -6.57
CA TYR A 136 -5.45 -9.62 -6.86
C TYR A 136 -5.33 -10.30 -8.24
N PRO A 137 -4.67 -11.46 -8.35
CA PRO A 137 -4.65 -12.23 -9.58
C PRO A 137 -6.06 -12.75 -9.94
N GLY A 138 -6.26 -13.16 -11.19
CA GLY A 138 -7.53 -13.75 -11.64
C GLY A 138 -8.52 -12.76 -12.26
N HIS A 139 -8.11 -11.52 -12.50
CA HIS A 139 -8.81 -10.56 -13.36
C HIS A 139 -7.88 -10.01 -14.45
N ALA A 140 -8.42 -9.30 -15.41
CA ALA A 140 -7.64 -8.73 -16.52
C ALA A 140 -6.49 -7.84 -15.98
N GLY A 141 -5.24 -8.16 -16.33
CA GLY A 141 -4.03 -7.46 -15.87
C GLY A 141 -3.53 -7.85 -14.47
N GLY A 142 -4.37 -8.45 -13.61
CA GLY A 142 -3.99 -8.75 -12.23
C GLY A 142 -2.92 -9.85 -12.09
N ASP A 143 -2.95 -10.86 -12.97
CA ASP A 143 -1.91 -11.90 -12.99
C ASP A 143 -0.55 -11.33 -13.42
N GLU A 144 -0.54 -10.46 -14.44
CA GLU A 144 0.65 -9.78 -14.93
C GLU A 144 1.23 -8.85 -13.85
N GLU A 145 0.39 -8.03 -13.22
CA GLU A 145 0.81 -7.13 -12.15
C GLU A 145 1.38 -7.90 -10.94
N ALA A 146 0.71 -8.97 -10.50
CA ALA A 146 1.19 -9.81 -9.41
C ALA A 146 2.54 -10.49 -9.72
N ALA A 147 2.74 -10.94 -10.97
CA ALA A 147 4.00 -11.51 -11.43
C ALA A 147 5.11 -10.45 -11.46
N ALA A 148 4.82 -9.25 -11.96
CA ALA A 148 5.77 -8.13 -12.03
C ALA A 148 6.21 -7.67 -10.64
N VAL A 149 5.28 -7.52 -9.69
CA VAL A 149 5.57 -7.18 -8.29
C VAL A 149 6.43 -8.26 -7.62
N THR A 150 6.11 -9.54 -7.85
CA THR A 150 6.91 -10.66 -7.33
C THR A 150 8.33 -10.60 -7.88
N GLY A 151 8.50 -10.44 -9.20
CA GLY A 151 9.82 -10.35 -9.84
C GLY A 151 10.63 -9.14 -9.37
N TRP A 152 9.98 -7.98 -9.15
CA TRP A 152 10.62 -6.82 -8.56
C TRP A 152 11.15 -7.12 -7.15
N ALA A 153 10.33 -7.73 -6.29
CA ALA A 153 10.70 -8.03 -4.91
C ALA A 153 11.86 -9.04 -4.85
N GLU A 154 11.82 -10.10 -5.65
CA GLU A 154 12.90 -11.09 -5.77
C GLU A 154 14.22 -10.47 -6.28
N GLY A 155 14.12 -9.47 -7.15
CA GLY A 155 15.25 -8.73 -7.71
C GLY A 155 15.97 -7.80 -6.73
N LEU A 156 15.44 -7.52 -5.54
CA LEU A 156 16.07 -6.66 -4.52
C LEU A 156 17.31 -7.29 -3.87
N GLY A 157 17.45 -8.61 -3.96
CA GLY A 157 18.64 -9.34 -3.50
C GLY A 157 18.81 -9.34 -1.98
N ALA A 158 20.06 -9.50 -1.54
CA ALA A 158 20.40 -9.70 -0.11
C ALA A 158 20.13 -8.50 0.81
N GLY A 159 19.76 -7.35 0.25
CA GLY A 159 19.38 -6.14 1.02
C GLY A 159 17.93 -6.13 1.50
N ALA A 160 17.13 -7.14 1.14
CA ALA A 160 15.71 -7.21 1.47
C ALA A 160 15.35 -8.58 2.04
N GLN A 161 14.41 -8.57 3.00
CA GLN A 161 13.68 -9.78 3.38
C GLN A 161 12.34 -9.77 2.66
N VAL A 162 12.09 -10.77 1.84
CA VAL A 162 10.86 -10.87 1.03
C VAL A 162 10.03 -12.06 1.49
N VAL A 163 8.75 -11.83 1.73
CA VAL A 163 7.76 -12.86 2.06
C VAL A 163 6.60 -12.79 1.07
N ARG A 164 6.20 -13.93 0.55
CA ARG A 164 4.97 -14.09 -0.23
C ARG A 164 3.97 -14.94 0.55
N TYR A 165 2.77 -14.43 0.76
CA TYR A 165 1.69 -15.11 1.46
C TYR A 165 0.43 -15.15 0.59
N GLY A 166 -0.18 -16.31 0.49
CA GLY A 166 -1.42 -16.53 -0.25
C GLY A 166 -2.06 -17.87 0.12
N ILE A 167 -3.35 -18.01 -0.11
CA ILE A 167 -4.10 -19.23 0.17
C ILE A 167 -4.08 -20.10 -1.09
N LEU A 168 -3.59 -21.33 -0.96
CA LEU A 168 -3.55 -22.33 -2.04
C LEU A 168 -4.83 -23.17 -2.07
N GLY A 169 -5.10 -23.79 -3.22
CA GLY A 169 -6.22 -24.73 -3.37
C GLY A 169 -7.59 -24.07 -3.57
N THR A 170 -7.65 -22.79 -3.87
CA THR A 170 -8.87 -22.08 -4.25
C THR A 170 -9.23 -22.36 -5.73
N LYS A 171 -10.54 -22.36 -6.07
CA LYS A 171 -11.01 -22.58 -7.46
C LYS A 171 -10.57 -21.46 -8.42
N LYS A 172 -10.31 -20.26 -7.90
CA LYS A 172 -9.75 -19.11 -8.62
C LYS A 172 -8.56 -18.59 -7.81
N PRO A 173 -7.54 -18.02 -8.46
CA PRO A 173 -6.45 -17.37 -7.73
C PRO A 173 -7.02 -16.36 -6.74
N GLY A 174 -6.63 -16.50 -5.47
CA GLY A 174 -6.99 -15.55 -4.41
C GLY A 174 -5.97 -14.42 -4.30
N PRO A 175 -6.25 -13.40 -3.46
CA PRO A 175 -5.31 -12.33 -3.20
C PRO A 175 -3.98 -12.88 -2.65
N VAL A 176 -2.89 -12.21 -3.00
CA VAL A 176 -1.53 -12.53 -2.56
C VAL A 176 -0.91 -11.29 -1.94
N LEU A 177 -0.34 -11.44 -0.75
CA LEU A 177 0.48 -10.41 -0.12
C LEU A 177 1.96 -10.67 -0.45
N ILE A 178 2.65 -9.61 -0.89
CA ILE A 178 4.11 -9.55 -0.95
C ILE A 178 4.54 -8.51 0.08
N ALA A 179 5.35 -8.93 1.05
CA ALA A 179 5.90 -8.06 2.09
C ALA A 179 7.41 -8.01 1.95
N VAL A 180 7.95 -6.78 1.98
CA VAL A 180 9.39 -6.52 1.78
C VAL A 180 9.89 -5.65 2.92
N VAL A 181 10.90 -6.11 3.66
CA VAL A 181 11.59 -5.37 4.72
C VAL A 181 12.99 -5.00 4.25
N LYS A 182 13.38 -3.73 4.47
CA LYS A 182 14.71 -3.18 4.12
C LYS A 182 15.72 -3.37 5.23
#